data_eaab40618a3a0766c0d4387106ba0307
#
_entry.id   eaab40618a3a0766c0d4387106ba0307
#
_cell.length_a   1.000
_cell.length_b   1.000
_cell.length_c   1.000
_cell.angle_alpha   90.00
_cell.angle_beta   90.00
_cell.angle_gamma   90.00
#
_symmetry.space_group_name_H-M   'P 1'
#
loop_
_entity.id
_entity.type
_entity.pdbx_description
1 polymer ?
#
loop_
_entity_poly.entity_id
_entity_poly.type
_entity_poly.pdbx_seq_one_letter_code
_entity_poly.pdbx_strand_id
1 'polypeptide(L)'
;MGSRKLLIITTALTFLLSTLSPANANNPPRKILSGWLPDYSLARNLPTVEGNLDLIRDISPFWYGLTGENSIKDKYALGKYTTPKEQVIARLKANGILLLPTITDDNNKLVLANLLANPTSRSNIVQTIKALVLKYNYDGIDLDFETFYTQDGRSSWAALKPNWIAFIKELSTALHDQGKLLSVTTPPDFAPETKRAGNWIYSWAEIGPLIDRLRIMAYDFSTTSPGPIGPLPWTEDGVKYAITQMPASKVFLGIPGYGRDWITKVEGVCPKDFTSSVVVGAKAAVVMREAPNLAASNNALPTYNTTNAESTFTYKKTYVDPTNSASFCTASRTVWYPDERSYAARTNLVGKYRLGGIAVWTFGMENTAAITAVRDIAKSIAPDQVIGTLSTDLEEIGYGSTFNLTGTFKLPDKTPVPALNVRFEIKNSSDNNWRTLSAGVTDLAGVIAFPIILGQKSQIRLVSEGSWERTEGKTIEKVISVVPNVSLSLPASIKVATSYTVYGQVLPKVAGIKLVVKQNKKPLGEFTTDASGGFSFEIKAATTGLATYQVVISAGEKNTAAISDEITILVR
;
A
#
# COMPACT_ATOMS: atom_id res chain seq x y z
N MET A 1 -26.42 -10.97 63.64
CA MET A 1 -25.17 -11.46 63.02
C MET A 1 -25.49 -11.91 61.60
N GLY A 2 -25.34 -11.03 60.66
CA GLY A 2 -25.68 -11.25 59.25
C GLY A 2 -24.43 -11.32 58.39
N SER A 3 -24.19 -12.48 57.78
CA SER A 3 -23.10 -12.68 56.85
C SER A 3 -23.48 -12.16 55.44
N ARG A 4 -22.81 -11.12 54.99
CA ARG A 4 -22.88 -10.64 53.60
C ARG A 4 -22.06 -11.56 52.69
N LYS A 5 -22.73 -12.27 51.77
CA LYS A 5 -22.07 -12.98 50.66
C LYS A 5 -21.66 -11.98 49.58
N LEU A 6 -20.35 -11.89 49.35
CA LEU A 6 -19.76 -11.13 48.28
C LEU A 6 -19.88 -11.92 46.96
N LEU A 7 -20.61 -11.40 45.99
CA LEU A 7 -20.75 -11.98 44.66
C LEU A 7 -19.61 -11.48 43.80
N ILE A 8 -18.62 -12.31 43.48
CA ILE A 8 -17.55 -12.03 42.55
C ILE A 8 -18.05 -12.33 41.15
N ILE A 9 -18.30 -11.31 40.37
CA ILE A 9 -18.59 -11.43 38.91
C ILE A 9 -17.25 -11.51 38.20
N THR A 10 -16.88 -12.70 37.77
CA THR A 10 -15.73 -12.95 36.89
C THR A 10 -16.15 -12.68 35.46
N THR A 11 -15.78 -11.53 34.92
CA THR A 11 -15.94 -11.21 33.49
C THR A 11 -14.88 -11.99 32.72
N ALA A 12 -15.25 -13.08 32.08
CA ALA A 12 -14.40 -13.82 31.17
C ALA A 12 -14.26 -13.00 29.88
N LEU A 13 -13.09 -12.37 29.71
CA LEU A 13 -12.69 -11.73 28.47
C LEU A 13 -12.29 -12.84 27.48
N THR A 14 -13.22 -13.25 26.63
CA THR A 14 -12.94 -14.19 25.53
C THR A 14 -12.12 -13.46 24.47
N PHE A 15 -10.81 -13.65 24.49
CA PHE A 15 -9.96 -13.34 23.36
C PHE A 15 -10.33 -14.28 22.20
N LEU A 16 -11.02 -13.77 21.18
CA LEU A 16 -11.08 -14.42 19.88
C LEU A 16 -9.65 -14.40 19.28
N LEU A 17 -8.90 -15.46 19.52
CA LEU A 17 -7.77 -15.80 18.67
C LEU A 17 -8.36 -16.16 17.29
N SER A 18 -8.34 -15.21 16.37
CA SER A 18 -8.46 -15.51 14.95
C SER A 18 -7.29 -16.43 14.61
N THR A 19 -7.58 -17.71 14.39
CA THR A 19 -6.62 -18.67 13.84
C THR A 19 -6.26 -18.19 12.44
N LEU A 20 -5.15 -17.43 12.32
CA LEU A 20 -4.50 -17.17 11.06
C LEU A 20 -4.12 -18.55 10.49
N SER A 21 -4.75 -18.93 9.38
CA SER A 21 -4.35 -20.13 8.65
C SER A 21 -2.86 -20.05 8.37
N PRO A 22 -2.07 -21.09 8.68
CA PRO A 22 -0.64 -21.08 8.36
C PRO A 22 -0.47 -20.84 6.85
N ALA A 23 0.44 -19.94 6.48
CA ALA A 23 0.81 -19.73 5.10
C ALA A 23 1.23 -21.08 4.49
N ASN A 24 0.58 -21.50 3.40
CA ASN A 24 0.88 -22.76 2.75
C ASN A 24 2.29 -22.67 2.15
N ALA A 25 3.18 -23.60 2.50
CA ALA A 25 4.57 -23.67 1.99
C ALA A 25 4.66 -23.73 0.45
N ASN A 26 3.56 -24.00 -0.23
CA ASN A 26 3.45 -24.07 -1.69
C ASN A 26 3.02 -22.72 -2.35
N ASN A 27 2.76 -21.68 -1.58
CA ASN A 27 2.41 -20.38 -2.15
C ASN A 27 3.63 -19.77 -2.86
N PRO A 28 3.44 -19.03 -3.98
CA PRO A 28 4.50 -18.23 -4.55
C PRO A 28 4.97 -17.20 -3.53
N PRO A 29 6.24 -16.75 -3.57
CA PRO A 29 6.72 -15.73 -2.66
C PRO A 29 6.04 -14.39 -2.93
N ARG A 30 5.83 -13.60 -1.88
CA ARG A 30 5.40 -12.21 -2.05
C ARG A 30 6.51 -11.39 -2.70
N LYS A 31 6.14 -10.45 -3.57
CA LYS A 31 7.08 -9.51 -4.16
C LYS A 31 7.45 -8.41 -3.15
N ILE A 32 8.38 -8.71 -2.26
CA ILE A 32 8.85 -7.81 -1.20
C ILE A 32 10.26 -7.27 -1.43
N LEU A 33 10.94 -7.72 -2.49
CA LEU A 33 12.30 -7.30 -2.80
C LEU A 33 12.29 -6.11 -3.76
N SER A 34 12.93 -5.04 -3.36
CA SER A 34 13.25 -3.85 -4.12
C SER A 34 14.74 -3.54 -3.96
N GLY A 35 15.28 -2.61 -4.72
CA GLY A 35 16.66 -2.19 -4.53
C GLY A 35 17.22 -1.36 -5.68
N TRP A 36 18.48 -0.99 -5.52
CA TRP A 36 19.17 -0.10 -6.44
C TRP A 36 20.03 -0.85 -7.45
N LEU A 37 20.03 -0.32 -8.67
CA LEU A 37 20.76 -0.84 -9.82
C LEU A 37 21.73 0.24 -10.34
N PRO A 38 22.94 0.37 -9.74
CA PRO A 38 23.92 1.37 -10.14
C PRO A 38 24.50 1.13 -11.54
N ASP A 39 24.79 2.21 -12.24
CA ASP A 39 25.42 2.22 -13.56
C ASP A 39 26.75 1.48 -13.59
N TYR A 40 27.59 1.65 -12.58
CA TYR A 40 28.95 1.06 -12.48
C TYR A 40 28.97 -0.45 -12.24
N SER A 41 27.83 -1.09 -12.03
CA SER A 41 27.75 -2.52 -11.66
C SER A 41 26.68 -3.32 -12.41
N LEU A 42 26.14 -2.80 -13.51
CA LEU A 42 25.04 -3.40 -14.28
C LEU A 42 25.35 -4.84 -14.73
N ALA A 43 26.56 -5.12 -15.20
CA ALA A 43 26.96 -6.46 -15.65
C ALA A 43 26.82 -7.51 -14.53
N ARG A 44 26.99 -7.10 -13.27
CA ARG A 44 26.87 -7.96 -12.09
C ARG A 44 25.43 -8.03 -11.59
N ASN A 45 24.74 -6.90 -11.60
CA ASN A 45 23.46 -6.74 -10.89
C ASN A 45 22.27 -7.24 -11.71
N LEU A 46 22.28 -7.05 -13.04
CA LEU A 46 21.20 -7.50 -13.92
C LEU A 46 20.92 -9.01 -13.84
N PRO A 47 21.91 -9.91 -13.86
CA PRO A 47 21.65 -11.34 -13.71
C PRO A 47 20.97 -11.70 -12.38
N THR A 48 21.32 -11.01 -11.28
CA THR A 48 20.65 -11.22 -9.99
C THR A 48 19.18 -10.80 -10.04
N VAL A 49 18.90 -9.66 -10.67
CA VAL A 49 17.53 -9.19 -10.86
C VAL A 49 16.72 -10.21 -11.66
N GLU A 50 17.23 -10.63 -12.82
CA GLU A 50 16.53 -11.53 -13.73
C GLU A 50 16.35 -12.94 -13.19
N GLY A 51 17.24 -13.39 -12.34
CA GLY A 51 17.13 -14.67 -11.64
C GLY A 51 16.13 -14.68 -10.49
N ASN A 52 15.54 -13.53 -10.11
CA ASN A 52 14.69 -13.38 -8.91
C ASN A 52 13.41 -12.56 -9.14
N LEU A 53 12.83 -12.64 -10.35
CA LEU A 53 11.62 -11.90 -10.74
C LEU A 53 10.40 -12.25 -9.90
N ASP A 54 10.39 -13.44 -9.29
CA ASP A 54 9.37 -13.91 -8.37
C ASP A 54 9.31 -13.10 -7.07
N LEU A 55 10.45 -12.51 -6.66
CA LEU A 55 10.58 -11.70 -5.44
C LEU A 55 10.50 -10.20 -5.69
N ILE A 56 10.89 -9.78 -6.91
CA ILE A 56 11.11 -8.36 -7.20
C ILE A 56 9.79 -7.64 -7.45
N ARG A 57 9.57 -6.56 -6.72
CA ARG A 57 8.45 -5.64 -6.87
C ARG A 57 8.80 -4.51 -7.84
N ASP A 58 9.93 -3.86 -7.58
CA ASP A 58 10.41 -2.71 -8.34
C ASP A 58 11.93 -2.57 -8.22
N ILE A 59 12.49 -1.80 -9.12
CA ILE A 59 13.92 -1.51 -9.18
C ILE A 59 14.10 0.00 -9.32
N SER A 60 15.15 0.50 -8.68
CA SER A 60 15.64 1.86 -8.84
C SER A 60 16.96 1.90 -9.58
N PRO A 61 16.91 2.11 -10.91
CA PRO A 61 18.10 2.46 -11.67
C PRO A 61 18.78 3.70 -11.07
N PHE A 62 20.01 3.56 -10.56
CA PHE A 62 20.74 4.63 -9.88
C PHE A 62 21.58 5.41 -10.89
N TRP A 63 20.89 6.06 -11.85
CA TRP A 63 21.50 6.56 -13.08
C TRP A 63 21.42 8.08 -13.25
N TYR A 64 20.82 8.82 -12.33
CA TYR A 64 20.57 10.25 -12.51
C TYR A 64 21.08 11.07 -11.33
N GLY A 65 21.47 12.32 -11.62
CA GLY A 65 21.84 13.31 -10.63
C GLY A 65 21.29 14.68 -11.01
N LEU A 66 20.60 15.35 -10.08
CA LEU A 66 20.14 16.71 -10.24
C LEU A 66 21.33 17.66 -10.10
N THR A 67 21.59 18.50 -11.10
CA THR A 67 22.74 19.45 -11.13
C THR A 67 22.31 20.90 -11.24
N GLY A 68 21.07 21.21 -10.93
CA GLY A 68 20.47 22.54 -11.00
C GLY A 68 18.97 22.43 -11.27
N GLU A 69 18.28 23.56 -11.40
CA GLU A 69 16.83 23.57 -11.55
C GLU A 69 16.31 22.98 -12.86
N ASN A 70 17.11 23.05 -13.94
CA ASN A 70 16.72 22.61 -15.28
C ASN A 70 17.65 21.52 -15.84
N SER A 71 18.47 20.88 -15.00
CA SER A 71 19.51 19.96 -15.46
C SER A 71 19.58 18.70 -14.64
N ILE A 72 19.49 17.56 -15.33
CA ILE A 72 19.73 16.21 -14.79
C ILE A 72 20.88 15.59 -15.55
N LYS A 73 21.92 15.19 -14.80
CA LYS A 73 23.04 14.43 -15.33
C LYS A 73 22.62 12.97 -15.49
N ASP A 74 22.78 12.44 -16.70
CA ASP A 74 22.64 11.01 -16.99
C ASP A 74 23.97 10.31 -16.73
N LYS A 75 23.99 9.41 -15.76
CA LYS A 75 25.19 8.67 -15.32
C LYS A 75 25.33 7.30 -16.01
N TYR A 76 24.32 6.84 -16.76
CA TYR A 76 24.32 5.50 -17.34
C TYR A 76 25.58 5.18 -18.15
N ALA A 77 26.01 6.11 -19.00
CA ALA A 77 27.20 5.94 -19.84
C ALA A 77 28.52 5.88 -19.04
N LEU A 78 28.53 6.38 -17.79
CA LEU A 78 29.72 6.35 -16.93
C LEU A 78 30.07 4.92 -16.48
N GLY A 79 29.06 4.06 -16.37
CA GLY A 79 29.21 2.65 -15.97
C GLY A 79 29.84 1.75 -17.02
N LYS A 80 30.08 2.24 -18.23
CA LYS A 80 30.68 1.51 -19.34
C LYS A 80 29.95 0.22 -19.73
N TYR A 81 28.67 0.09 -19.41
CA TYR A 81 27.85 -1.02 -19.84
C TYR A 81 27.50 -0.85 -21.32
N THR A 82 27.69 -1.90 -22.13
CA THR A 82 27.64 -1.81 -23.59
C THR A 82 26.24 -1.83 -24.17
N THR A 83 25.24 -2.36 -23.43
CA THR A 83 23.86 -2.38 -23.89
C THR A 83 23.25 -0.98 -23.77
N PRO A 84 22.59 -0.45 -24.80
CA PRO A 84 21.88 0.83 -24.71
C PRO A 84 20.87 0.88 -23.58
N LYS A 85 20.77 2.02 -22.89
CA LYS A 85 19.90 2.23 -21.74
C LYS A 85 18.44 1.86 -22.03
N GLU A 86 17.93 2.28 -23.19
CA GLU A 86 16.56 2.02 -23.61
C GLU A 86 16.27 0.52 -23.74
N GLN A 87 17.23 -0.27 -24.17
CA GLN A 87 17.10 -1.73 -24.25
C GLN A 87 17.05 -2.37 -22.87
N VAL A 88 17.86 -1.87 -21.92
CA VAL A 88 17.80 -2.34 -20.52
C VAL A 88 16.45 -2.00 -19.89
N ILE A 89 15.96 -0.77 -20.09
CA ILE A 89 14.62 -0.34 -19.63
C ILE A 89 13.54 -1.24 -20.22
N ALA A 90 13.54 -1.45 -21.54
CA ALA A 90 12.54 -2.27 -22.21
C ALA A 90 12.56 -3.73 -21.70
N ARG A 91 13.74 -4.31 -21.52
CA ARG A 91 13.93 -5.67 -20.99
C ARG A 91 13.40 -5.84 -19.58
N LEU A 92 13.68 -4.89 -18.68
CA LEU A 92 13.17 -4.92 -17.31
C LEU A 92 11.64 -4.76 -17.28
N LYS A 93 11.09 -3.86 -18.07
CA LYS A 93 9.63 -3.65 -18.17
C LYS A 93 8.89 -4.85 -18.77
N ALA A 94 9.49 -5.51 -19.76
CA ALA A 94 8.92 -6.74 -20.33
C ALA A 94 8.75 -7.87 -19.31
N ASN A 95 9.54 -7.85 -18.23
CA ASN A 95 9.43 -8.78 -17.09
C ASN A 95 8.42 -8.31 -16.02
N GLY A 96 7.64 -7.26 -16.28
CA GLY A 96 6.63 -6.74 -15.35
C GLY A 96 7.19 -6.02 -14.12
N ILE A 97 8.46 -5.57 -14.18
CA ILE A 97 9.12 -4.85 -13.10
C ILE A 97 8.77 -3.36 -13.20
N LEU A 98 8.36 -2.76 -12.08
CA LEU A 98 8.20 -1.32 -11.99
C LEU A 98 9.57 -0.65 -11.89
N LEU A 99 9.81 0.39 -12.70
CA LEU A 99 11.05 1.16 -12.72
C LEU A 99 10.84 2.54 -12.12
N LEU A 100 11.44 2.77 -10.96
CA LEU A 100 11.49 4.06 -10.28
C LEU A 100 12.97 4.50 -10.21
N PRO A 101 13.54 5.09 -11.29
CA PRO A 101 14.94 5.45 -11.25
C PRO A 101 15.23 6.41 -10.12
N THR A 102 16.41 6.25 -9.52
CA THR A 102 16.88 7.15 -8.48
C THR A 102 17.55 8.38 -9.11
N ILE A 103 17.18 9.53 -8.58
CA ILE A 103 17.84 10.80 -8.81
C ILE A 103 18.50 11.28 -7.51
N THR A 104 19.81 11.44 -7.52
CA THR A 104 20.58 12.01 -6.42
C THR A 104 20.68 13.52 -6.51
N ASP A 105 21.00 14.19 -5.42
CA ASP A 105 21.40 15.59 -5.42
C ASP A 105 22.91 15.69 -5.67
N ASP A 106 23.30 16.04 -6.90
CA ASP A 106 24.68 16.24 -7.31
C ASP A 106 25.12 17.72 -7.23
N ASN A 107 24.40 18.52 -6.45
CA ASN A 107 24.75 19.92 -6.23
C ASN A 107 25.77 20.09 -5.09
N ASN A 108 26.41 21.26 -5.05
CA ASN A 108 27.26 21.65 -3.94
C ASN A 108 26.40 22.02 -2.70
N LYS A 109 27.07 22.12 -1.55
CA LYS A 109 26.47 22.52 -0.27
C LYS A 109 25.53 23.72 -0.41
N LEU A 110 24.32 23.60 0.15
CA LEU A 110 23.24 24.60 0.19
C LEU A 110 22.65 25.01 -1.17
N VAL A 111 23.15 24.50 -2.29
CA VAL A 111 22.60 24.86 -3.62
C VAL A 111 21.18 24.38 -3.77
N LEU A 112 20.92 23.09 -3.51
CA LEU A 112 19.56 22.55 -3.58
C LEU A 112 18.63 23.24 -2.55
N ALA A 113 19.11 23.48 -1.34
CA ALA A 113 18.35 24.17 -0.31
C ALA A 113 17.85 25.55 -0.79
N ASN A 114 18.74 26.33 -1.45
CA ASN A 114 18.40 27.64 -2.00
C ASN A 114 17.45 27.55 -3.21
N LEU A 115 17.63 26.56 -4.08
CA LEU A 115 16.73 26.32 -5.22
C LEU A 115 15.32 25.97 -4.74
N LEU A 116 15.19 25.11 -3.72
CA LEU A 116 13.89 24.76 -3.14
C LEU A 116 13.21 25.92 -2.40
N ALA A 117 13.98 26.87 -1.87
CA ALA A 117 13.43 28.07 -1.23
C ALA A 117 12.80 29.05 -2.24
N ASN A 118 13.22 29.00 -3.51
CA ASN A 118 12.66 29.82 -4.57
C ASN A 118 11.50 29.07 -5.26
N PRO A 119 10.25 29.56 -5.23
CA PRO A 119 9.10 28.87 -5.82
C PRO A 119 9.25 28.61 -7.33
N THR A 120 9.87 29.53 -8.08
CA THR A 120 10.07 29.35 -9.53
C THR A 120 11.10 28.23 -9.79
N SER A 121 12.25 28.28 -9.13
CA SER A 121 13.28 27.25 -9.26
C SER A 121 12.77 25.88 -8.81
N ARG A 122 11.99 25.84 -7.73
CA ARG A 122 11.35 24.61 -7.24
C ARG A 122 10.38 24.03 -8.27
N SER A 123 9.53 24.86 -8.89
CA SER A 123 8.66 24.45 -9.99
C SER A 123 9.44 23.94 -11.21
N ASN A 124 10.55 24.58 -11.57
CA ASN A 124 11.42 24.14 -12.65
C ASN A 124 12.00 22.74 -12.38
N ILE A 125 12.46 22.47 -11.15
CA ILE A 125 12.93 21.13 -10.75
C ILE A 125 11.81 20.09 -10.90
N VAL A 126 10.60 20.41 -10.45
CA VAL A 126 9.43 19.52 -10.58
C VAL A 126 9.17 19.16 -12.04
N GLN A 127 9.14 20.16 -12.94
CA GLN A 127 8.92 19.92 -14.37
C GLN A 127 10.07 19.14 -15.01
N THR A 128 11.30 19.39 -14.60
CA THR A 128 12.50 18.70 -15.10
C THR A 128 12.46 17.21 -14.73
N ILE A 129 12.10 16.88 -13.47
CA ILE A 129 11.94 15.48 -13.03
C ILE A 129 10.76 14.81 -13.73
N LYS A 130 9.61 15.49 -13.81
CA LYS A 130 8.44 14.98 -14.54
C LYS A 130 8.77 14.67 -16.00
N ALA A 131 9.47 15.56 -16.68
CA ALA A 131 9.88 15.37 -18.08
C ALA A 131 10.76 14.12 -18.25
N LEU A 132 11.71 13.87 -17.32
CA LEU A 132 12.53 12.67 -17.31
C LEU A 132 11.68 11.39 -17.20
N VAL A 133 10.74 11.37 -16.24
CA VAL A 133 9.85 10.22 -16.01
C VAL A 133 9.01 9.91 -17.25
N LEU A 134 8.46 10.92 -17.88
CA LEU A 134 7.62 10.76 -19.07
C LEU A 134 8.44 10.37 -20.30
N LYS A 135 9.63 10.95 -20.49
CA LYS A 135 10.53 10.66 -21.63
C LYS A 135 10.84 9.18 -21.78
N TYR A 136 11.14 8.50 -20.69
CA TYR A 136 11.47 7.06 -20.67
C TYR A 136 10.29 6.19 -20.25
N ASN A 137 9.11 6.78 -20.09
CA ASN A 137 7.91 6.11 -19.58
C ASN A 137 8.21 5.30 -18.31
N TYR A 138 8.97 5.85 -17.37
CA TYR A 138 9.18 5.24 -16.06
C TYR A 138 7.87 5.15 -15.28
N ASP A 139 7.81 4.23 -14.30
CA ASP A 139 6.62 4.03 -13.48
C ASP A 139 6.57 5.02 -12.31
N GLY A 140 7.66 5.74 -12.08
CA GLY A 140 7.81 6.78 -11.07
C GLY A 140 9.23 7.29 -10.98
N ILE A 141 9.56 7.92 -9.85
CA ILE A 141 10.90 8.39 -9.50
C ILE A 141 11.20 8.04 -8.05
N ASP A 142 12.48 7.85 -7.72
CA ASP A 142 13.00 7.70 -6.36
C ASP A 142 13.95 8.87 -6.08
N LEU A 143 13.64 9.68 -5.06
CA LEU A 143 14.49 10.82 -4.65
C LEU A 143 15.46 10.35 -3.57
N ASP A 144 16.76 10.50 -3.83
CA ASP A 144 17.84 10.21 -2.89
C ASP A 144 18.70 11.48 -2.69
N PHE A 145 18.11 12.48 -2.01
CA PHE A 145 18.72 13.79 -1.76
C PHE A 145 19.39 13.81 -0.40
N GLU A 146 20.70 13.55 -0.41
CA GLU A 146 21.48 13.36 0.81
C GLU A 146 22.26 14.61 1.27
N THR A 147 22.41 15.64 0.43
CA THR A 147 23.19 16.85 0.76
C THR A 147 22.66 17.55 2.00
N PHE A 148 21.36 17.47 2.29
CA PHE A 148 20.74 18.04 3.49
C PHE A 148 21.39 17.59 4.80
N TYR A 149 21.71 16.27 4.91
CA TYR A 149 22.30 15.74 6.13
C TYR A 149 23.82 15.53 6.02
N THR A 150 24.35 15.36 4.80
CA THR A 150 25.78 15.08 4.59
C THR A 150 26.64 16.35 4.52
N GLN A 151 26.11 17.44 3.92
CA GLN A 151 26.87 18.64 3.61
C GLN A 151 26.31 19.92 4.24
N ASP A 152 24.98 20.15 4.18
CA ASP A 152 24.34 21.40 4.61
C ASP A 152 24.37 21.59 6.12
N GLY A 153 24.27 20.48 6.86
CA GLY A 153 24.33 20.45 8.31
C GLY A 153 23.01 20.82 9.00
N ARG A 154 22.87 20.38 10.23
CA ARG A 154 21.62 20.49 11.02
C ARG A 154 21.13 21.94 11.24
N SER A 155 22.04 22.93 11.23
CA SER A 155 21.67 24.34 11.39
C SER A 155 20.79 24.89 10.26
N SER A 156 20.86 24.29 9.07
CA SER A 156 20.02 24.68 7.92
C SER A 156 18.61 24.06 7.93
N TRP A 157 18.39 22.99 8.68
CA TRP A 157 17.21 22.13 8.56
C TRP A 157 15.89 22.85 8.90
N ALA A 158 15.88 23.73 9.90
CA ALA A 158 14.67 24.46 10.27
C ALA A 158 14.15 25.37 9.14
N ALA A 159 15.07 26.03 8.40
CA ALA A 159 14.72 26.85 7.26
C ALA A 159 14.40 26.03 5.99
N LEU A 160 15.06 24.89 5.82
CA LEU A 160 14.89 24.04 4.65
C LEU A 160 13.59 23.20 4.72
N LYS A 161 13.21 22.71 5.89
CA LYS A 161 12.06 21.78 6.07
C LYS A 161 10.79 22.23 5.36
N PRO A 162 10.27 23.46 5.50
CA PRO A 162 9.05 23.87 4.80
C PRO A 162 9.19 23.85 3.28
N ASN A 163 10.37 24.16 2.75
CA ASN A 163 10.63 24.16 1.30
C ASN A 163 10.72 22.73 0.75
N TRP A 164 11.30 21.81 1.52
CA TRP A 164 11.29 20.37 1.22
C TRP A 164 9.86 19.81 1.14
N ILE A 165 9.01 20.10 2.14
CA ILE A 165 7.61 19.67 2.15
C ILE A 165 6.86 20.24 0.94
N ALA A 166 7.05 21.52 0.62
CA ALA A 166 6.44 22.15 -0.55
C ALA A 166 6.88 21.48 -1.85
N PHE A 167 8.17 21.18 -2.00
CA PHE A 167 8.70 20.46 -3.15
C PHE A 167 8.08 19.07 -3.30
N ILE A 168 8.04 18.27 -2.23
CA ILE A 168 7.42 16.93 -2.26
C ILE A 168 5.94 17.03 -2.65
N LYS A 169 5.21 18.02 -2.14
CA LYS A 169 3.80 18.23 -2.49
C LYS A 169 3.63 18.56 -3.97
N GLU A 170 4.41 19.48 -4.49
CA GLU A 170 4.35 19.87 -5.90
C GLU A 170 4.73 18.71 -6.84
N LEU A 171 5.80 17.98 -6.51
CA LEU A 171 6.25 16.83 -7.30
C LEU A 171 5.25 15.66 -7.23
N SER A 172 4.73 15.36 -6.04
CA SER A 172 3.69 14.35 -5.85
C SER A 172 2.48 14.62 -6.75
N THR A 173 1.94 15.84 -6.70
CA THR A 173 0.82 16.23 -7.57
C THR A 173 1.17 16.05 -9.04
N ALA A 174 2.32 16.57 -9.48
CA ALA A 174 2.74 16.51 -10.88
C ALA A 174 2.93 15.08 -11.42
N LEU A 175 3.35 14.14 -10.56
CA LEU A 175 3.53 12.73 -10.91
C LEU A 175 2.22 11.95 -10.83
N HIS A 176 1.44 12.13 -9.77
CA HIS A 176 0.18 11.40 -9.56
C HIS A 176 -0.85 11.77 -10.64
N ASP A 177 -0.89 13.02 -11.11
CA ASP A 177 -1.72 13.44 -12.26
C ASP A 177 -1.39 12.67 -13.55
N GLN A 178 -0.21 12.04 -13.62
CA GLN A 178 0.23 11.20 -14.73
C GLN A 178 0.19 9.70 -14.38
N GLY A 179 -0.38 9.33 -13.23
CA GLY A 179 -0.39 7.94 -12.74
C GLY A 179 1.01 7.40 -12.41
N LYS A 180 1.96 8.27 -12.05
CA LYS A 180 3.35 7.92 -11.74
C LYS A 180 3.61 7.97 -10.23
N LEU A 181 4.46 7.07 -9.74
CA LEU A 181 4.76 6.90 -8.32
C LEU A 181 5.89 7.86 -7.87
N LEU A 182 5.82 8.26 -6.59
CA LEU A 182 6.89 9.00 -5.91
C LEU A 182 7.46 8.16 -4.76
N SER A 183 8.73 7.78 -4.86
CA SER A 183 9.53 7.18 -3.79
C SER A 183 10.49 8.22 -3.23
N VAL A 184 10.72 8.17 -1.92
CA VAL A 184 11.71 9.01 -1.25
C VAL A 184 12.62 8.11 -0.41
N THR A 185 13.92 8.21 -0.66
CA THR A 185 14.98 7.52 0.08
C THR A 185 15.56 8.47 1.11
N THR A 186 15.68 8.04 2.37
CA THR A 186 16.18 8.87 3.48
C THR A 186 17.03 8.06 4.45
N PRO A 187 17.99 8.68 5.15
CA PRO A 187 18.52 8.08 6.36
C PRO A 187 17.42 7.91 7.42
N PRO A 188 17.60 7.04 8.42
CA PRO A 188 16.58 6.80 9.43
C PRO A 188 16.33 8.02 10.31
N ASP A 189 15.07 8.15 10.73
CA ASP A 189 14.64 9.05 11.80
C ASP A 189 14.07 8.24 12.96
N PHE A 190 13.92 8.83 14.13
CA PHE A 190 13.61 8.10 15.34
C PHE A 190 12.65 8.88 16.24
N ALA A 191 11.85 8.13 16.99
CA ALA A 191 11.01 8.69 18.02
C ALA A 191 11.87 9.39 19.11
N PRO A 192 11.46 10.57 19.60
CA PRO A 192 12.23 11.37 20.54
C PRO A 192 12.63 10.62 21.83
N GLU A 193 11.78 9.71 22.31
CA GLU A 193 12.02 8.89 23.49
C GLU A 193 13.22 7.95 23.37
N THR A 194 13.62 7.60 22.16
CA THR A 194 14.81 6.76 21.92
C THR A 194 16.12 7.48 22.18
N LYS A 195 16.10 8.83 22.26
CA LYS A 195 17.27 9.71 22.37
C LYS A 195 18.29 9.51 21.24
N ARG A 196 17.89 8.87 20.12
CA ARG A 196 18.72 8.71 18.94
C ARG A 196 18.73 10.00 18.11
N ALA A 197 19.86 10.27 17.47
CA ALA A 197 19.96 11.39 16.53
C ALA A 197 19.25 11.02 15.22
N GLY A 198 18.04 11.53 15.04
CA GLY A 198 17.25 11.34 13.81
C GLY A 198 17.54 12.40 12.76
N ASN A 199 17.01 12.17 11.55
CA ASN A 199 17.14 13.06 10.40
C ASN A 199 15.79 13.74 10.06
N TRP A 200 15.24 14.44 11.06
CA TRP A 200 13.91 15.07 11.05
C TRP A 200 13.66 16.08 9.91
N ILE A 201 14.72 16.49 9.17
CA ILE A 201 14.60 17.34 7.97
C ILE A 201 13.67 16.70 6.91
N TYR A 202 13.68 15.37 6.79
CA TYR A 202 12.89 14.66 5.79
C TYR A 202 11.38 14.63 6.11
N SER A 203 10.97 15.00 7.33
CA SER A 203 9.56 15.28 7.67
C SER A 203 8.60 14.14 7.35
N TRP A 204 8.89 12.95 7.82
CA TRP A 204 8.14 11.73 7.45
C TRP A 204 6.63 11.85 7.68
N ALA A 205 6.19 12.55 8.75
CA ALA A 205 4.77 12.77 9.01
C ALA A 205 4.08 13.59 7.92
N GLU A 206 4.73 14.67 7.50
CA GLU A 206 4.17 15.62 6.54
C GLU A 206 4.25 15.10 5.09
N ILE A 207 5.31 14.35 4.74
CA ILE A 207 5.44 13.80 3.39
C ILE A 207 4.75 12.44 3.23
N GLY A 208 4.53 11.68 4.30
CA GLY A 208 3.94 10.33 4.25
C GLY A 208 2.62 10.22 3.49
N PRO A 209 1.66 11.15 3.63
CA PRO A 209 0.46 11.18 2.80
C PRO A 209 0.71 11.43 1.30
N LEU A 210 1.82 12.09 0.96
CA LEU A 210 2.13 12.58 -0.38
C LEU A 210 2.93 11.58 -1.22
N ILE A 211 3.68 10.68 -0.59
CA ILE A 211 4.55 9.72 -1.26
C ILE A 211 3.95 8.32 -1.31
N ASP A 212 4.41 7.49 -2.24
CA ASP A 212 4.00 6.10 -2.38
C ASP A 212 4.94 5.15 -1.64
N ARG A 213 6.21 5.54 -1.46
CA ARG A 213 7.24 4.76 -0.79
C ARG A 213 8.20 5.62 -0.01
N LEU A 214 8.49 5.19 1.21
CA LEU A 214 9.63 5.63 2.00
C LEU A 214 10.65 4.50 2.03
N ARG A 215 11.86 4.72 1.54
CA ARG A 215 12.99 3.79 1.67
C ARG A 215 13.92 4.30 2.75
N ILE A 216 14.13 3.50 3.77
CA ILE A 216 14.97 3.88 4.91
C ILE A 216 16.36 3.27 4.71
N MET A 217 17.39 4.10 4.55
CA MET A 217 18.79 3.67 4.50
C MET A 217 19.27 3.23 5.88
N ALA A 218 18.82 2.06 6.34
CA ALA A 218 19.12 1.52 7.67
C ALA A 218 20.52 0.86 7.70
N TYR A 219 21.52 1.59 7.25
CA TYR A 219 22.92 1.20 7.20
C TYR A 219 23.85 2.39 7.43
N ASP A 220 25.17 2.18 7.38
CA ASP A 220 26.20 3.17 7.66
C ASP A 220 26.18 3.70 9.12
N PHE A 221 25.71 2.86 10.08
CA PHE A 221 25.73 3.18 11.48
C PHE A 221 27.16 3.42 12.00
N SER A 222 28.09 2.48 11.72
CA SER A 222 29.50 2.60 12.10
C SER A 222 30.31 3.10 10.91
N THR A 223 30.64 4.40 10.92
CA THR A 223 31.42 5.02 9.83
C THR A 223 32.81 5.48 10.26
N THR A 224 33.04 5.74 11.54
CA THR A 224 34.29 6.30 12.08
C THR A 224 35.14 5.29 12.83
N SER A 225 34.54 4.23 13.35
CA SER A 225 35.20 3.16 14.12
C SER A 225 34.60 1.80 13.75
N PRO A 226 35.35 0.68 13.99
CA PRO A 226 34.85 -0.67 13.73
C PRO A 226 33.53 -0.94 14.48
N GLY A 227 32.55 -1.47 13.76
CA GLY A 227 31.25 -1.80 14.32
C GLY A 227 30.28 -2.26 13.24
N PRO A 228 29.05 -2.63 13.62
CA PRO A 228 28.02 -3.11 12.69
C PRO A 228 27.63 -2.04 11.68
N ILE A 229 27.22 -2.47 10.50
CA ILE A 229 26.82 -1.58 9.40
C ILE A 229 25.43 -1.00 9.65
N GLY A 230 24.51 -1.81 10.18
CA GLY A 230 23.16 -1.42 10.58
C GLY A 230 22.64 -2.33 11.69
N PRO A 231 22.96 -2.04 12.98
CA PRO A 231 22.52 -2.88 14.09
C PRO A 231 21.02 -3.12 14.08
N LEU A 232 20.56 -4.38 14.23
CA LEU A 232 19.15 -4.73 14.15
C LEU A 232 18.26 -3.91 15.09
N PRO A 233 18.60 -3.65 16.37
CA PRO A 233 17.78 -2.81 17.24
C PRO A 233 17.65 -1.37 16.75
N TRP A 234 18.73 -0.78 16.23
CA TRP A 234 18.70 0.57 15.66
C TRP A 234 17.86 0.63 14.39
N THR A 235 18.00 -0.38 13.52
CA THR A 235 17.18 -0.55 12.31
C THR A 235 15.69 -0.66 12.66
N GLU A 236 15.36 -1.49 13.66
CA GLU A 236 13.97 -1.72 14.09
C GLU A 236 13.36 -0.48 14.74
N ASP A 237 14.14 0.32 15.50
CA ASP A 237 13.64 1.58 16.08
C ASP A 237 13.26 2.59 14.98
N GLY A 238 14.04 2.69 13.89
CA GLY A 238 13.69 3.51 12.73
C GLY A 238 12.41 3.03 12.05
N VAL A 239 12.23 1.72 11.87
CA VAL A 239 11.00 1.12 11.33
C VAL A 239 9.80 1.43 12.21
N LYS A 240 9.91 1.21 13.53
CA LYS A 240 8.82 1.51 14.48
C LYS A 240 8.39 2.96 14.39
N TYR A 241 9.34 3.88 14.28
CA TYR A 241 9.00 5.29 14.13
C TYR A 241 8.32 5.57 12.79
N ALA A 242 8.85 5.06 11.68
CA ALA A 242 8.28 5.27 10.35
C ALA A 242 6.80 4.86 10.25
N ILE A 243 6.44 3.70 10.82
CA ILE A 243 5.05 3.19 10.78
C ILE A 243 4.09 3.97 11.69
N THR A 244 4.58 4.84 12.56
CA THR A 244 3.74 5.83 13.27
C THR A 244 3.49 7.08 12.43
N GLN A 245 4.32 7.33 11.40
CA GLN A 245 4.25 8.52 10.55
C GLN A 245 3.46 8.29 9.26
N MET A 246 3.39 7.04 8.80
CA MET A 246 2.70 6.68 7.56
C MET A 246 2.27 5.20 7.57
N PRO A 247 1.37 4.77 6.65
CA PRO A 247 1.03 3.37 6.47
C PRO A 247 2.25 2.47 6.29
N ALA A 248 2.32 1.37 7.03
CA ALA A 248 3.44 0.44 7.03
C ALA A 248 3.74 -0.12 5.62
N SER A 249 2.70 -0.31 4.79
CA SER A 249 2.82 -0.76 3.40
C SER A 249 3.59 0.18 2.47
N LYS A 250 3.79 1.45 2.87
CA LYS A 250 4.63 2.42 2.15
C LYS A 250 6.11 2.37 2.58
N VAL A 251 6.43 1.71 3.69
CA VAL A 251 7.79 1.66 4.26
C VAL A 251 8.58 0.49 3.69
N PHE A 252 9.76 0.77 3.15
CA PHE A 252 10.72 -0.20 2.64
C PHE A 252 12.02 -0.10 3.43
N LEU A 253 12.46 -1.24 3.99
CA LEU A 253 13.64 -1.30 4.82
C LEU A 253 14.90 -1.49 3.98
N GLY A 254 15.81 -0.53 4.01
CA GLY A 254 17.12 -0.61 3.38
C GLY A 254 18.00 -1.69 4.02
N ILE A 255 18.58 -2.57 3.21
CA ILE A 255 19.51 -3.61 3.64
C ILE A 255 20.84 -3.45 2.90
N PRO A 256 21.99 -3.35 3.60
CA PRO A 256 23.27 -3.26 2.94
C PRO A 256 23.72 -4.62 2.38
N GLY A 257 24.24 -4.64 1.16
CA GLY A 257 24.94 -5.80 0.57
C GLY A 257 26.45 -5.76 0.81
N TYR A 258 26.93 -4.91 1.71
CA TYR A 258 28.34 -4.68 1.96
C TYR A 258 28.64 -4.58 3.46
N GLY A 259 29.89 -4.83 3.78
CA GLY A 259 30.50 -4.61 5.08
C GLY A 259 31.67 -3.63 4.98
N ARG A 260 32.37 -3.47 6.07
CA ARG A 260 33.57 -2.63 6.18
C ARG A 260 34.70 -3.37 6.88
N ASP A 261 35.91 -3.14 6.40
CA ASP A 261 37.17 -3.69 6.89
C ASP A 261 38.03 -2.53 7.38
N TRP A 262 38.17 -2.38 8.69
CA TRP A 262 38.93 -1.31 9.33
C TRP A 262 40.32 -1.76 9.78
N ILE A 263 41.29 -0.88 9.65
CA ILE A 263 42.59 -1.01 10.29
C ILE A 263 42.50 -0.51 11.73
N THR A 264 42.71 -1.41 12.69
CA THR A 264 42.57 -1.10 14.14
C THR A 264 43.91 -0.86 14.82
N LYS A 265 45.00 -1.41 14.29
CA LYS A 265 46.36 -1.27 14.79
C LYS A 265 47.34 -1.42 13.64
N VAL A 266 48.46 -0.71 13.68
CA VAL A 266 49.62 -0.90 12.79
C VAL A 266 50.87 -1.08 13.63
N GLU A 267 51.61 -2.15 13.35
CA GLU A 267 52.85 -2.50 14.01
C GLU A 267 53.99 -2.47 12.98
N GLY A 268 55.13 -1.90 13.35
CA GLY A 268 56.25 -1.69 12.43
C GLY A 268 56.16 -0.39 11.64
N VAL A 269 57.07 -0.19 10.70
CA VAL A 269 57.13 0.99 9.82
C VAL A 269 56.71 0.55 8.42
N CYS A 270 55.60 1.07 7.97
CA CYS A 270 55.08 0.71 6.64
C CYS A 270 56.02 1.19 5.52
N PRO A 271 56.24 0.36 4.48
CA PRO A 271 56.93 0.77 3.28
C PRO A 271 56.25 2.01 2.66
N LYS A 272 57.04 2.81 1.94
CA LYS A 272 56.63 4.13 1.42
C LYS A 272 55.31 4.07 0.65
N ASP A 273 55.06 3.03 -0.13
CA ASP A 273 53.84 2.86 -0.94
C ASP A 273 52.58 2.58 -0.12
N PHE A 274 52.73 2.23 1.14
CA PHE A 274 51.62 1.90 2.06
C PHE A 274 51.42 2.94 3.17
N THR A 275 52.31 3.93 3.32
CA THR A 275 52.25 4.90 4.44
C THR A 275 50.95 5.74 4.47
N SER A 276 50.35 6.02 3.32
CA SER A 276 49.09 6.80 3.24
C SER A 276 47.82 5.95 3.35
N SER A 277 47.90 4.67 3.04
CA SER A 277 46.74 3.76 2.98
C SER A 277 46.64 2.81 4.19
N VAL A 278 47.76 2.51 4.85
CA VAL A 278 47.81 1.62 6.01
C VAL A 278 47.99 2.44 7.28
N VAL A 279 46.89 3.13 7.64
CA VAL A 279 46.81 3.94 8.85
C VAL A 279 45.63 3.50 9.72
N VAL A 280 45.73 3.65 11.04
CA VAL A 280 44.65 3.33 11.97
C VAL A 280 43.41 4.16 11.62
N GLY A 281 42.26 3.51 11.54
CA GLY A 281 40.98 4.10 11.13
C GLY A 281 40.70 4.06 9.62
N ALA A 282 41.71 3.74 8.78
CA ALA A 282 41.44 3.50 7.38
C ALA A 282 40.51 2.29 7.20
N LYS A 283 39.60 2.39 6.25
CA LYS A 283 38.59 1.38 5.97
C LYS A 283 38.42 1.13 4.48
N ALA A 284 38.01 -0.11 4.16
CA ALA A 284 37.61 -0.53 2.82
C ALA A 284 36.21 -1.14 2.87
N ALA A 285 35.45 -0.99 1.77
CA ALA A 285 34.22 -1.74 1.62
C ALA A 285 34.52 -3.22 1.33
N VAL A 286 33.71 -4.10 1.88
CA VAL A 286 33.76 -5.55 1.63
C VAL A 286 32.40 -5.96 1.12
N VAL A 287 32.30 -6.46 -0.11
CA VAL A 287 31.05 -7.01 -0.64
C VAL A 287 30.64 -8.23 0.18
N MET A 288 29.39 -8.31 0.59
CA MET A 288 28.88 -9.36 1.47
C MET A 288 29.30 -10.77 1.03
N ARG A 289 29.08 -11.11 -0.25
CA ARG A 289 29.41 -12.44 -0.77
C ARG A 289 30.92 -12.75 -0.81
N GLU A 290 31.78 -11.73 -0.76
CA GLU A 290 33.25 -11.88 -0.76
C GLU A 290 33.82 -11.95 0.67
N ALA A 291 33.07 -11.57 1.69
CA ALA A 291 33.55 -11.55 3.06
C ALA A 291 33.99 -12.93 3.60
N PRO A 292 33.30 -14.05 3.29
CA PRO A 292 33.77 -15.39 3.68
C PRO A 292 35.11 -15.75 3.04
N ASN A 293 35.35 -15.39 1.79
CA ASN A 293 36.61 -15.63 1.09
C ASN A 293 37.74 -14.79 1.71
N LEU A 294 37.47 -13.55 2.08
CA LEU A 294 38.42 -12.69 2.78
C LEU A 294 38.81 -13.31 4.14
N ALA A 295 37.85 -13.82 4.88
CA ALA A 295 38.10 -14.51 6.16
C ALA A 295 38.96 -15.75 5.95
N ALA A 296 38.56 -16.63 5.01
CA ALA A 296 39.29 -17.88 4.71
C ALA A 296 40.72 -17.62 4.25
N SER A 297 40.97 -16.65 3.37
CA SER A 297 42.31 -16.26 2.88
C SER A 297 43.24 -15.75 3.97
N ASN A 298 42.68 -15.34 5.12
CA ASN A 298 43.43 -14.84 6.26
C ASN A 298 43.34 -15.77 7.49
N ASN A 299 42.88 -17.02 7.32
CA ASN A 299 42.66 -18.00 8.39
C ASN A 299 41.82 -17.43 9.57
N ALA A 300 40.88 -16.55 9.27
CA ALA A 300 39.98 -15.96 10.23
C ALA A 300 38.64 -16.70 10.27
N LEU A 301 38.03 -16.78 11.46
CA LEU A 301 36.74 -17.41 11.66
C LEU A 301 35.68 -16.33 11.94
N PRO A 302 34.69 -16.12 11.04
CA PRO A 302 33.60 -15.23 11.29
C PRO A 302 32.72 -15.68 12.46
N THR A 303 32.32 -14.74 13.31
CA THR A 303 31.36 -14.94 14.40
C THR A 303 30.14 -14.07 14.16
N TYR A 304 28.96 -14.61 14.43
CA TYR A 304 27.71 -13.86 14.30
C TYR A 304 27.34 -13.20 15.61
N ASN A 305 27.18 -11.88 15.57
CA ASN A 305 26.68 -11.10 16.70
C ASN A 305 25.14 -11.10 16.65
N THR A 306 24.50 -11.85 17.54
CA THR A 306 23.05 -12.02 17.57
C THR A 306 22.30 -10.75 17.91
N THR A 307 22.88 -9.85 18.71
CA THR A 307 22.25 -8.56 19.06
C THR A 307 22.19 -7.62 17.87
N ASN A 308 23.29 -7.48 17.14
CA ASN A 308 23.37 -6.61 15.96
C ASN A 308 22.84 -7.28 14.69
N ALA A 309 22.71 -8.60 14.71
CA ALA A 309 22.37 -9.43 13.57
C ALA A 309 23.35 -9.23 12.39
N GLU A 310 24.65 -9.23 12.68
CA GLU A 310 25.72 -9.12 11.70
C GLU A 310 26.91 -9.99 12.08
N SER A 311 27.70 -10.35 11.08
CA SER A 311 28.92 -11.13 11.26
C SER A 311 30.15 -10.25 11.35
N THR A 312 31.15 -10.73 12.12
CA THR A 312 32.42 -10.03 12.32
C THR A 312 33.57 -11.02 12.42
N PHE A 313 34.74 -10.59 12.01
CA PHE A 313 36.01 -11.31 12.23
C PHE A 313 37.17 -10.34 12.28
N THR A 314 38.30 -10.83 12.80
CA THR A 314 39.57 -10.08 12.84
C THR A 314 40.66 -10.87 12.16
N TYR A 315 41.61 -10.17 11.58
CA TYR A 315 42.79 -10.77 10.95
C TYR A 315 43.98 -9.82 10.95
N LYS A 316 45.18 -10.34 10.62
CA LYS A 316 46.38 -9.53 10.42
C LYS A 316 46.80 -9.59 8.96
N LYS A 317 47.21 -8.45 8.41
CA LYS A 317 47.77 -8.35 7.06
C LYS A 317 49.10 -7.65 7.10
N THR A 318 50.14 -8.32 6.57
CA THR A 318 51.50 -7.77 6.45
C THR A 318 51.68 -7.13 5.07
N TYR A 319 52.24 -5.95 5.06
CA TYR A 319 52.56 -5.14 3.88
C TYR A 319 54.07 -5.04 3.80
N VAL A 320 54.65 -5.63 2.77
CA VAL A 320 56.11 -5.78 2.58
C VAL A 320 56.53 -4.94 1.38
N ASP A 321 57.69 -4.28 1.48
CA ASP A 321 58.32 -3.62 0.33
C ASP A 321 58.75 -4.69 -0.68
N PRO A 322 58.30 -4.62 -1.95
CA PRO A 322 58.64 -5.61 -2.95
C PRO A 322 60.12 -5.68 -3.29
N THR A 323 60.88 -4.60 -2.97
CA THR A 323 62.33 -4.51 -3.22
C THR A 323 63.19 -4.74 -1.98
N ASN A 324 62.59 -4.66 -0.78
CA ASN A 324 63.27 -4.84 0.50
C ASN A 324 62.38 -5.55 1.52
N SER A 325 62.47 -6.87 1.62
CA SER A 325 61.64 -7.68 2.52
C SER A 325 61.82 -7.37 4.02
N ALA A 326 62.91 -6.68 4.41
CA ALA A 326 63.11 -6.21 5.78
C ALA A 326 62.27 -4.98 6.11
N SER A 327 61.73 -4.27 5.11
CA SER A 327 60.83 -3.15 5.27
C SER A 327 59.38 -3.62 5.21
N PHE A 328 58.71 -3.73 6.35
CA PHE A 328 57.31 -4.15 6.44
C PHE A 328 56.60 -3.58 7.63
N CYS A 329 55.28 -3.56 7.54
CA CYS A 329 54.38 -3.33 8.67
C CYS A 329 53.23 -4.34 8.66
N THR A 330 52.65 -4.58 9.84
CA THR A 330 51.50 -5.48 10.01
C THR A 330 50.31 -4.70 10.55
N ALA A 331 49.22 -4.71 9.82
CA ALA A 331 47.96 -4.13 10.25
C ALA A 331 47.06 -5.21 10.86
N SER A 332 46.54 -4.93 12.06
CA SER A 332 45.41 -5.66 12.62
C SER A 332 44.13 -5.05 12.04
N ARG A 333 43.24 -5.90 11.60
CA ARG A 333 42.00 -5.50 10.88
C ARG A 333 40.78 -6.13 11.51
N THR A 334 39.65 -5.38 11.49
CA THR A 334 38.38 -5.85 11.98
C THR A 334 37.32 -5.62 10.89
N VAL A 335 36.62 -6.71 10.54
CA VAL A 335 35.56 -6.70 9.54
C VAL A 335 34.20 -6.86 10.21
N TRP A 336 33.24 -6.04 9.81
CA TRP A 336 31.82 -6.24 10.07
C TRP A 336 31.08 -6.30 8.75
N TYR A 337 30.16 -7.24 8.60
CA TYR A 337 29.39 -7.41 7.37
C TYR A 337 28.04 -8.13 7.63
N PRO A 338 26.99 -7.84 6.85
CA PRO A 338 25.78 -8.64 6.85
C PRO A 338 26.05 -9.99 6.17
N ASP A 339 25.42 -11.06 6.66
CA ASP A 339 25.36 -12.36 6.01
C ASP A 339 23.90 -12.78 5.74
N GLU A 340 23.64 -14.02 5.32
CA GLU A 340 22.29 -14.54 5.06
C GLU A 340 21.38 -14.46 6.29
N ARG A 341 21.92 -14.62 7.50
CA ARG A 341 21.17 -14.48 8.77
C ARG A 341 20.78 -13.02 9.00
N SER A 342 21.67 -12.11 8.59
CA SER A 342 21.42 -10.67 8.65
C SER A 342 20.26 -10.25 7.73
N TYR A 343 20.23 -10.81 6.50
CA TYR A 343 19.13 -10.62 5.55
C TYR A 343 17.84 -11.20 6.09
N ALA A 344 17.87 -12.43 6.63
CA ALA A 344 16.70 -13.06 7.24
C ALA A 344 16.15 -12.22 8.40
N ALA A 345 16.99 -11.76 9.32
CA ALA A 345 16.58 -10.98 10.48
C ALA A 345 15.85 -9.68 10.07
N ARG A 346 16.40 -8.97 9.08
CA ARG A 346 15.79 -7.72 8.57
C ARG A 346 14.54 -7.97 7.75
N THR A 347 14.53 -9.01 6.91
CA THR A 347 13.35 -9.37 6.12
C THR A 347 12.18 -9.81 7.00
N ASN A 348 12.44 -10.46 8.15
CA ASN A 348 11.39 -10.80 9.12
C ASN A 348 10.65 -9.56 9.65
N LEU A 349 11.27 -8.37 9.67
CA LEU A 349 10.59 -7.13 10.04
C LEU A 349 9.48 -6.76 9.05
N VAL A 350 9.60 -7.19 7.78
CA VAL A 350 8.54 -6.98 6.77
C VAL A 350 7.25 -7.70 7.20
N GLY A 351 7.34 -8.97 7.57
CA GLY A 351 6.19 -9.73 8.07
C GLY A 351 5.68 -9.21 9.41
N LYS A 352 6.60 -8.91 10.35
CA LYS A 352 6.30 -8.43 11.70
C LYS A 352 5.53 -7.12 11.71
N TYR A 353 5.94 -6.17 10.89
CA TYR A 353 5.37 -4.81 10.83
C TYR A 353 4.50 -4.54 9.61
N ARG A 354 4.28 -5.54 8.75
CA ARG A 354 3.52 -5.42 7.49
C ARG A 354 4.08 -4.33 6.56
N LEU A 355 5.41 -4.25 6.47
CA LEU A 355 6.08 -3.29 5.60
C LEU A 355 5.83 -3.59 4.12
N GLY A 356 6.02 -2.59 3.26
CA GLY A 356 5.96 -2.74 1.81
C GLY A 356 7.01 -3.70 1.26
N GLY A 357 8.17 -3.79 1.90
CA GLY A 357 9.24 -4.68 1.51
C GLY A 357 10.60 -4.28 2.06
N ILE A 358 11.64 -4.84 1.45
CA ILE A 358 13.04 -4.48 1.66
C ILE A 358 13.61 -3.79 0.42
N ALA A 359 14.63 -2.94 0.59
CA ALA A 359 15.37 -2.30 -0.49
C ALA A 359 16.88 -2.59 -0.33
N VAL A 360 17.46 -3.37 -1.25
CA VAL A 360 18.88 -3.79 -1.11
C VAL A 360 19.81 -2.78 -1.77
N TRP A 361 20.87 -2.39 -1.05
CA TRP A 361 21.98 -1.60 -1.57
C TRP A 361 23.21 -2.48 -1.71
N THR A 362 23.55 -3.00 -2.91
CA THR A 362 22.85 -3.00 -4.19
C THR A 362 22.63 -4.45 -4.62
N PHE A 363 21.71 -4.69 -5.56
CA PHE A 363 21.58 -6.03 -6.15
C PHE A 363 22.93 -6.61 -6.56
N GLY A 364 23.11 -7.94 -6.38
CA GLY A 364 24.30 -8.68 -6.75
C GLY A 364 25.48 -8.54 -5.78
N MET A 365 25.33 -7.86 -4.65
CA MET A 365 26.30 -7.88 -3.54
C MET A 365 26.04 -9.02 -2.56
N GLU A 366 24.80 -9.47 -2.47
CA GLU A 366 24.34 -10.59 -1.65
C GLU A 366 24.78 -11.95 -2.23
N ASN A 367 24.81 -12.97 -1.39
CA ASN A 367 25.01 -14.36 -1.80
C ASN A 367 23.66 -15.05 -2.06
N THR A 368 23.70 -16.25 -2.68
CA THR A 368 22.49 -17.03 -2.99
C THR A 368 21.71 -17.42 -1.74
N ALA A 369 22.38 -17.71 -0.63
CA ALA A 369 21.74 -18.08 0.64
C ALA A 369 20.90 -16.92 1.22
N ALA A 370 21.35 -15.68 1.07
CA ALA A 370 20.59 -14.50 1.47
C ALA A 370 19.28 -14.36 0.67
N ILE A 371 19.35 -14.51 -0.65
CA ILE A 371 18.16 -14.47 -1.50
C ILE A 371 17.20 -15.62 -1.19
N THR A 372 17.73 -16.83 -0.91
CA THR A 372 16.93 -17.97 -0.47
C THR A 372 16.20 -17.65 0.84
N ALA A 373 16.89 -17.08 1.82
CA ALA A 373 16.28 -16.67 3.09
C ALA A 373 15.17 -15.61 2.89
N VAL A 374 15.39 -14.62 2.03
CA VAL A 374 14.36 -13.64 1.66
C VAL A 374 13.15 -14.34 1.03
N ARG A 375 13.37 -15.30 0.11
CA ARG A 375 12.29 -16.02 -0.57
C ARG A 375 11.47 -16.88 0.40
N ASP A 376 12.10 -17.56 1.32
CA ASP A 376 11.43 -18.42 2.30
C ASP A 376 10.58 -17.59 3.26
N ILE A 377 11.10 -16.43 3.69
CA ILE A 377 10.32 -15.47 4.50
C ILE A 377 9.17 -14.90 3.68
N ALA A 378 9.40 -14.52 2.42
CA ALA A 378 8.35 -14.00 1.54
C ALA A 378 7.18 -14.97 1.35
N LYS A 379 7.45 -16.29 1.32
CA LYS A 379 6.40 -17.34 1.30
C LYS A 379 5.68 -17.47 2.64
N SER A 380 6.35 -17.19 3.75
CA SER A 380 5.80 -17.37 5.10
C SER A 380 4.96 -16.19 5.59
N ILE A 381 5.00 -15.04 4.92
CA ILE A 381 4.21 -13.86 5.31
C ILE A 381 2.72 -14.17 5.14
N ALA A 382 1.97 -14.13 6.25
CA ALA A 382 0.53 -14.34 6.25
C ALA A 382 -0.20 -13.35 5.33
N PRO A 383 -1.37 -13.73 4.74
CA PRO A 383 -2.15 -12.83 3.91
C PRO A 383 -2.50 -11.51 4.61
N ASP A 384 -2.54 -10.42 3.87
CA ASP A 384 -2.97 -9.13 4.39
C ASP A 384 -4.48 -9.14 4.59
N GLN A 385 -4.93 -8.66 5.74
CA GLN A 385 -6.35 -8.55 6.02
C GLN A 385 -6.97 -7.46 5.13
N VAL A 386 -8.05 -7.79 4.42
CA VAL A 386 -8.83 -6.83 3.63
C VAL A 386 -10.10 -6.47 4.39
N ILE A 387 -10.35 -5.20 4.59
CA ILE A 387 -11.54 -4.66 5.25
C ILE A 387 -12.41 -4.00 4.20
N GLY A 388 -13.63 -4.54 4.01
CA GLY A 388 -14.66 -3.95 3.14
C GLY A 388 -15.62 -3.08 3.95
N THR A 389 -15.94 -1.91 3.46
CA THR A 389 -16.99 -1.03 4.00
C THR A 389 -17.99 -0.69 2.91
N LEU A 390 -19.27 -0.65 3.26
CA LEU A 390 -20.37 -0.31 2.38
C LEU A 390 -20.80 1.13 2.64
N SER A 391 -20.78 1.97 1.63
CA SER A 391 -21.27 3.34 1.70
C SER A 391 -22.66 3.42 1.06
N THR A 392 -23.70 3.26 1.85
CA THR A 392 -25.07 3.57 1.49
C THR A 392 -25.89 3.77 2.76
N ASP A 393 -26.60 4.88 2.82
CA ASP A 393 -27.55 5.17 3.90
C ASP A 393 -28.98 4.74 3.54
N LEU A 394 -29.19 4.25 2.30
CA LEU A 394 -30.49 3.81 1.82
C LEU A 394 -30.95 2.56 2.57
N GLU A 395 -32.14 2.62 3.12
CA GLU A 395 -32.86 1.49 3.72
C GLU A 395 -34.03 1.03 2.84
N GLU A 396 -34.53 1.94 2.01
CA GLU A 396 -35.63 1.71 1.09
C GLU A 396 -35.35 2.30 -0.31
N ILE A 397 -35.89 1.66 -1.34
CA ILE A 397 -35.82 2.12 -2.73
C ILE A 397 -37.16 1.84 -3.43
N GLY A 398 -37.61 2.75 -4.30
CA GLY A 398 -38.77 2.52 -5.16
C GLY A 398 -38.55 1.36 -6.12
N TYR A 399 -39.58 0.55 -6.36
CA TYR A 399 -39.52 -0.53 -7.36
C TYR A 399 -39.11 0.00 -8.74
N GLY A 400 -38.12 -0.62 -9.35
CA GLY A 400 -37.59 -0.25 -10.66
C GLY A 400 -36.65 0.97 -10.67
N SER A 401 -36.43 1.60 -9.52
CA SER A 401 -35.46 2.70 -9.40
C SER A 401 -34.03 2.17 -9.36
N THR A 402 -33.10 2.94 -9.93
CA THR A 402 -31.66 2.66 -9.88
C THR A 402 -31.02 3.41 -8.74
N PHE A 403 -30.11 2.78 -8.00
CA PHE A 403 -29.21 3.46 -7.08
C PHE A 403 -27.78 2.94 -7.20
N ASN A 404 -26.80 3.74 -6.78
CA ASN A 404 -25.40 3.35 -6.80
C ASN A 404 -24.99 2.76 -5.44
N LEU A 405 -24.61 1.47 -5.45
CA LEU A 405 -24.03 0.81 -4.31
C LEU A 405 -22.52 1.01 -4.35
N THR A 406 -21.96 1.75 -3.41
CA THR A 406 -20.54 2.03 -3.33
C THR A 406 -19.91 1.28 -2.17
N GLY A 407 -18.77 0.63 -2.43
CA GLY A 407 -17.95 -0.01 -1.42
C GLY A 407 -16.50 0.44 -1.48
N THR A 408 -15.83 0.38 -0.32
CA THR A 408 -14.41 0.70 -0.19
C THR A 408 -13.69 -0.46 0.46
N PHE A 409 -12.55 -0.84 -0.10
CA PHE A 409 -11.69 -1.93 0.39
C PHE A 409 -10.31 -1.38 0.76
N LYS A 410 -9.90 -1.60 2.01
CA LYS A 410 -8.65 -1.09 2.59
C LYS A 410 -7.97 -2.16 3.45
N LEU A 411 -6.65 -1.99 3.65
CA LEU A 411 -5.91 -2.69 4.70
C LEU A 411 -6.20 -2.08 6.08
N PRO A 412 -5.84 -2.75 7.20
CA PRO A 412 -6.03 -2.21 8.55
C PRO A 412 -5.38 -0.85 8.80
N ASP A 413 -4.26 -0.56 8.14
CA ASP A 413 -3.55 0.73 8.17
C ASP A 413 -4.19 1.81 7.28
N LYS A 414 -5.41 1.55 6.76
CA LYS A 414 -6.19 2.41 5.86
C LYS A 414 -5.64 2.55 4.45
N THR A 415 -4.57 1.85 4.09
CA THR A 415 -4.07 1.82 2.71
C THR A 415 -5.14 1.29 1.77
N PRO A 416 -5.49 2.00 0.68
CA PRO A 416 -6.41 1.50 -0.33
C PRO A 416 -5.93 0.20 -0.96
N VAL A 417 -6.86 -0.67 -1.36
CA VAL A 417 -6.56 -1.90 -2.12
C VAL A 417 -7.07 -1.74 -3.55
N PRO A 418 -6.23 -1.21 -4.46
CA PRO A 418 -6.61 -1.07 -5.87
C PRO A 418 -6.60 -2.40 -6.61
N ALA A 419 -7.25 -2.42 -7.77
CA ALA A 419 -7.31 -3.58 -8.67
C ALA A 419 -7.80 -4.88 -7.98
N LEU A 420 -8.65 -4.74 -6.96
CA LEU A 420 -9.24 -5.86 -6.24
C LEU A 420 -10.53 -6.30 -6.94
N ASN A 421 -10.62 -7.57 -7.31
CA ASN A 421 -11.84 -8.14 -7.85
C ASN A 421 -12.91 -8.21 -6.76
N VAL A 422 -14.07 -7.61 -7.00
CA VAL A 422 -15.18 -7.53 -6.05
C VAL A 422 -16.46 -7.98 -6.73
N ARG A 423 -17.22 -8.86 -6.05
CA ARG A 423 -18.57 -9.25 -6.46
C ARG A 423 -19.59 -8.50 -5.63
N PHE A 424 -20.62 -8.02 -6.31
CA PHE A 424 -21.86 -7.62 -5.67
C PHE A 424 -22.74 -8.86 -5.50
N GLU A 425 -23.06 -9.18 -4.26
CA GLU A 425 -23.88 -10.33 -3.91
C GLU A 425 -25.20 -9.89 -3.29
N ILE A 426 -26.26 -10.59 -3.68
CA ILE A 426 -27.63 -10.37 -3.20
C ILE A 426 -28.22 -11.67 -2.69
N LYS A 427 -29.07 -11.55 -1.69
CA LYS A 427 -29.90 -12.63 -1.15
C LYS A 427 -31.30 -12.07 -0.89
N ASN A 428 -32.29 -12.53 -1.65
CA ASN A 428 -33.69 -12.16 -1.42
C ASN A 428 -34.24 -12.86 -0.18
N SER A 429 -35.35 -12.37 0.36
CA SER A 429 -35.97 -12.96 1.56
C SER A 429 -36.41 -14.42 1.39
N SER A 430 -36.67 -14.85 0.14
CA SER A 430 -37.01 -16.23 -0.21
C SER A 430 -35.81 -17.14 -0.49
N ASP A 431 -34.60 -16.58 -0.58
CA ASP A 431 -33.41 -17.30 -1.00
C ASP A 431 -32.63 -17.83 0.21
N ASN A 432 -32.13 -19.07 0.11
CA ASN A 432 -31.25 -19.63 1.12
C ASN A 432 -29.78 -19.24 0.88
N ASN A 433 -29.41 -18.91 -0.34
CA ASN A 433 -28.03 -18.68 -0.76
C ASN A 433 -27.85 -17.29 -1.36
N TRP A 434 -26.62 -16.78 -1.19
CA TRP A 434 -26.17 -15.58 -1.90
C TRP A 434 -25.95 -15.89 -3.38
N ARG A 435 -26.30 -14.93 -4.24
CA ARG A 435 -26.01 -14.99 -5.68
C ARG A 435 -25.29 -13.73 -6.13
N THR A 436 -24.32 -13.86 -7.00
CA THR A 436 -23.63 -12.73 -7.60
C THR A 436 -24.52 -12.10 -8.67
N LEU A 437 -24.74 -10.78 -8.58
CA LEU A 437 -25.44 -10.00 -9.61
C LEU A 437 -24.47 -9.33 -10.56
N SER A 438 -23.35 -8.87 -10.07
CA SER A 438 -22.37 -8.10 -10.82
C SER A 438 -20.99 -8.27 -10.22
N ALA A 439 -19.96 -7.99 -10.99
CA ALA A 439 -18.57 -7.99 -10.54
C ALA A 439 -17.81 -6.84 -11.20
N GLY A 440 -16.76 -6.40 -10.56
CA GLY A 440 -15.90 -5.32 -11.04
C GLY A 440 -14.59 -5.27 -10.26
N VAL A 441 -13.82 -4.22 -10.48
CA VAL A 441 -12.49 -4.02 -9.92
C VAL A 441 -12.42 -2.67 -9.22
N THR A 442 -11.80 -2.62 -8.04
CA THR A 442 -11.62 -1.36 -7.31
C THR A 442 -10.65 -0.42 -8.04
N ASP A 443 -10.91 0.87 -7.95
CA ASP A 443 -10.04 1.94 -8.45
C ASP A 443 -8.78 2.14 -7.58
N LEU A 444 -7.99 3.16 -7.88
CA LEU A 444 -6.77 3.50 -7.12
C LEU A 444 -7.04 3.89 -5.66
N ALA A 445 -8.24 4.36 -5.35
CA ALA A 445 -8.66 4.66 -3.97
C ALA A 445 -9.26 3.45 -3.23
N GLY A 446 -9.25 2.27 -3.86
CA GLY A 446 -9.86 1.05 -3.33
C GLY A 446 -11.38 1.09 -3.36
N VAL A 447 -12.00 1.93 -4.21
CA VAL A 447 -13.44 2.16 -4.29
C VAL A 447 -14.02 1.42 -5.50
N ILE A 448 -15.23 0.89 -5.33
CA ILE A 448 -16.03 0.33 -6.42
C ILE A 448 -17.49 0.75 -6.27
N ALA A 449 -18.16 0.98 -7.39
CA ALA A 449 -19.57 1.31 -7.43
C ALA A 449 -20.32 0.42 -8.42
N PHE A 450 -21.52 -0.02 -8.03
CA PHE A 450 -22.43 -0.79 -8.86
C PHE A 450 -23.77 -0.06 -8.96
N PRO A 451 -24.25 0.29 -10.17
CA PRO A 451 -25.63 0.67 -10.37
C PRO A 451 -26.52 -0.57 -10.23
N ILE A 452 -27.47 -0.53 -9.29
CA ILE A 452 -28.33 -1.66 -8.98
C ILE A 452 -29.81 -1.27 -9.01
N ILE A 453 -30.65 -2.25 -9.39
CA ILE A 453 -32.11 -2.18 -9.35
C ILE A 453 -32.58 -3.37 -8.54
N LEU A 454 -33.42 -3.14 -7.52
CA LEU A 454 -33.99 -4.21 -6.72
C LEU A 454 -35.46 -4.42 -7.08
N GLY A 455 -35.81 -5.68 -7.30
CA GLY A 455 -37.18 -6.08 -7.56
C GLY A 455 -37.96 -6.47 -6.31
N GLN A 456 -37.27 -6.70 -5.18
CA GLN A 456 -37.89 -7.08 -3.90
C GLN A 456 -36.93 -6.82 -2.75
N LYS A 457 -37.43 -6.89 -1.51
CA LYS A 457 -36.61 -6.79 -0.29
C LYS A 457 -35.45 -7.77 -0.33
N SER A 458 -34.24 -7.28 -0.16
CA SER A 458 -33.03 -8.07 -0.34
C SER A 458 -31.94 -7.70 0.66
N GLN A 459 -31.16 -8.67 1.07
CA GLN A 459 -29.88 -8.46 1.72
C GLN A 459 -28.83 -8.26 0.62
N ILE A 460 -27.92 -7.33 0.82
CA ILE A 460 -26.85 -7.00 -0.12
C ILE A 460 -25.51 -6.97 0.60
N ARG A 461 -24.43 -7.33 -0.11
CA ARG A 461 -23.05 -7.19 0.35
C ARG A 461 -22.09 -7.12 -0.83
N LEU A 462 -20.89 -6.63 -0.57
CA LEU A 462 -19.76 -6.72 -1.50
C LEU A 462 -18.72 -7.68 -0.92
N VAL A 463 -18.17 -8.54 -1.79
CA VAL A 463 -17.21 -9.59 -1.40
C VAL A 463 -16.06 -9.60 -2.39
N SER A 464 -14.82 -9.54 -1.88
CA SER A 464 -13.62 -9.89 -2.64
C SER A 464 -13.15 -11.27 -2.23
N GLU A 465 -12.74 -12.10 -3.18
CA GLU A 465 -12.17 -13.40 -2.88
C GLU A 465 -10.82 -13.30 -2.20
N GLY A 466 -10.56 -14.21 -1.29
CA GLY A 466 -9.24 -14.38 -0.70
C GLY A 466 -8.22 -14.91 -1.71
N SER A 467 -6.97 -14.56 -1.51
CA SER A 467 -5.82 -15.07 -2.24
C SER A 467 -4.71 -15.43 -1.25
N TRP A 468 -3.59 -15.93 -1.77
CA TRP A 468 -2.41 -16.17 -0.94
C TRP A 468 -1.79 -14.85 -0.40
N GLU A 469 -2.04 -13.71 -1.05
CA GLU A 469 -1.57 -12.40 -0.61
C GLU A 469 -2.55 -11.68 0.31
N ARG A 470 -3.85 -11.96 0.19
CA ARG A 470 -4.92 -11.20 0.84
C ARG A 470 -6.02 -12.12 1.36
N THR A 471 -6.58 -11.79 2.52
CA THR A 471 -7.78 -12.48 3.00
C THR A 471 -8.99 -12.11 2.16
N GLU A 472 -10.04 -12.91 2.25
CA GLU A 472 -11.36 -12.50 1.77
C GLU A 472 -11.74 -11.17 2.43
N GLY A 473 -12.20 -10.20 1.65
CA GLY A 473 -12.75 -8.93 2.12
C GLY A 473 -14.27 -8.92 1.97
N LYS A 474 -14.97 -8.63 3.05
CA LYS A 474 -16.43 -8.50 3.06
C LYS A 474 -16.86 -7.17 3.64
N THR A 475 -17.93 -6.59 3.07
CA THR A 475 -18.67 -5.53 3.73
C THR A 475 -19.67 -6.12 4.74
N ILE A 476 -20.19 -5.27 5.63
CA ILE A 476 -21.39 -5.63 6.40
C ILE A 476 -22.54 -5.97 5.44
N GLU A 477 -23.43 -6.85 5.88
CA GLU A 477 -24.67 -7.15 5.17
C GLU A 477 -25.70 -6.06 5.46
N LYS A 478 -26.34 -5.52 4.42
CA LYS A 478 -27.37 -4.51 4.56
C LYS A 478 -28.67 -4.99 3.93
N VAL A 479 -29.76 -4.77 4.62
CA VAL A 479 -31.12 -5.03 4.11
C VAL A 479 -31.63 -3.78 3.43
N ILE A 480 -32.06 -3.91 2.19
CA ILE A 480 -32.75 -2.84 1.44
C ILE A 480 -34.17 -3.31 1.15
N SER A 481 -35.13 -2.53 1.60
CA SER A 481 -36.54 -2.72 1.32
C SER A 481 -36.92 -2.09 -0.03
N VAL A 482 -37.94 -2.66 -0.69
CA VAL A 482 -38.43 -2.13 -1.96
C VAL A 482 -39.85 -1.61 -1.76
N VAL A 483 -40.06 -0.31 -2.01
CA VAL A 483 -41.37 0.33 -1.96
C VAL A 483 -42.13 -0.08 -3.20
N PRO A 484 -43.31 -0.72 -3.06
CA PRO A 484 -44.10 -1.15 -4.18
C PRO A 484 -44.54 0.01 -5.07
N ASN A 485 -44.55 -0.20 -6.40
CA ASN A 485 -45.22 0.68 -7.34
C ASN A 485 -46.64 0.18 -7.52
N VAL A 486 -47.62 1.11 -7.36
CA VAL A 486 -49.04 0.81 -7.45
C VAL A 486 -49.66 1.65 -8.56
N SER A 487 -50.35 1.00 -9.46
CA SER A 487 -51.09 1.66 -10.54
C SER A 487 -52.55 1.26 -10.56
N LEU A 488 -53.42 2.16 -10.98
CA LEU A 488 -54.82 1.94 -11.23
C LEU A 488 -55.15 2.25 -12.70
N SER A 489 -56.00 1.40 -13.30
CA SER A 489 -56.56 1.64 -14.63
C SER A 489 -58.01 2.08 -14.46
N LEU A 490 -58.28 3.38 -14.52
CA LEU A 490 -59.57 3.98 -14.38
C LEU A 490 -60.04 4.61 -15.71
N PRO A 491 -61.34 4.51 -16.09
CA PRO A 491 -61.87 5.26 -17.22
C PRO A 491 -61.89 6.77 -16.88
N ALA A 492 -61.69 7.63 -17.87
CA ALA A 492 -61.72 9.08 -17.69
C ALA A 492 -63.08 9.59 -17.17
N SER A 493 -64.16 8.88 -17.44
CA SER A 493 -65.49 9.18 -16.92
C SER A 493 -66.37 7.93 -16.79
N ILE A 494 -67.32 7.97 -15.86
CA ILE A 494 -68.33 6.95 -15.60
C ILE A 494 -69.71 7.58 -15.56
N LYS A 495 -70.75 6.74 -15.79
CA LYS A 495 -72.15 7.18 -15.62
C LYS A 495 -72.64 6.95 -14.19
N VAL A 496 -73.48 7.86 -13.67
CA VAL A 496 -74.16 7.68 -12.39
C VAL A 496 -74.94 6.35 -12.37
N ALA A 497 -74.99 5.73 -11.20
CA ALA A 497 -75.68 4.46 -10.91
C ALA A 497 -75.22 3.23 -11.74
N THR A 498 -74.18 3.34 -12.56
CA THR A 498 -73.61 2.25 -13.32
C THR A 498 -72.37 1.70 -12.61
N SER A 499 -72.27 0.36 -12.50
CA SER A 499 -71.05 -0.32 -11.96
C SER A 499 -70.00 -0.43 -13.02
N TYR A 500 -68.73 -0.22 -12.61
CA TYR A 500 -67.56 -0.39 -13.45
C TYR A 500 -66.51 -1.16 -12.67
N THR A 501 -65.96 -2.22 -13.25
CA THR A 501 -64.82 -2.95 -12.68
C THR A 501 -63.53 -2.17 -12.97
N VAL A 502 -62.77 -1.87 -11.93
CA VAL A 502 -61.46 -1.22 -12.00
C VAL A 502 -60.42 -2.25 -11.73
N TYR A 503 -59.34 -2.20 -12.50
CA TYR A 503 -58.16 -3.07 -12.31
C TYR A 503 -57.00 -2.24 -11.81
N GLY A 504 -56.22 -2.85 -10.93
CA GLY A 504 -54.95 -2.29 -10.42
C GLY A 504 -53.84 -3.30 -10.45
N GLN A 505 -52.63 -2.81 -10.41
CA GLN A 505 -51.41 -3.60 -10.42
C GLN A 505 -50.47 -3.13 -9.31
N VAL A 506 -49.90 -4.05 -8.57
CA VAL A 506 -48.81 -3.82 -7.62
C VAL A 506 -47.56 -4.48 -8.15
N LEU A 507 -46.48 -3.77 -8.18
CA LEU A 507 -45.14 -4.31 -8.51
C LEU A 507 -44.21 -4.15 -7.33
N PRO A 508 -43.41 -5.15 -6.95
CA PRO A 508 -43.26 -6.48 -7.59
C PRO A 508 -44.54 -7.32 -7.54
N LYS A 509 -44.67 -8.27 -8.48
CA LYS A 509 -45.81 -9.18 -8.57
C LYS A 509 -45.78 -10.20 -7.41
N VAL A 510 -46.48 -9.90 -6.33
CA VAL A 510 -46.57 -10.73 -5.12
C VAL A 510 -48.04 -10.94 -4.75
N ALA A 511 -48.43 -12.21 -4.53
CA ALA A 511 -49.77 -12.54 -4.07
C ALA A 511 -49.98 -12.21 -2.58
N GLY A 512 -51.17 -11.76 -2.25
CA GLY A 512 -51.62 -11.59 -0.86
C GLY A 512 -51.15 -10.27 -0.22
N ILE A 513 -50.71 -9.27 -0.99
CA ILE A 513 -50.50 -7.91 -0.48
C ILE A 513 -51.85 -7.28 -0.18
N LYS A 514 -52.04 -6.91 1.08
CA LYS A 514 -53.25 -6.20 1.53
C LYS A 514 -53.19 -4.72 1.16
N LEU A 515 -54.27 -4.22 0.61
CA LEU A 515 -54.38 -2.83 0.22
C LEU A 515 -55.80 -2.28 0.50
N VAL A 516 -55.86 -0.98 0.70
CA VAL A 516 -57.11 -0.23 0.89
C VAL A 516 -57.27 0.68 -0.30
N VAL A 517 -58.40 0.57 -1.00
CA VAL A 517 -58.81 1.54 -2.00
C VAL A 517 -59.59 2.66 -1.29
N LYS A 518 -59.21 3.90 -1.53
CA LYS A 518 -59.94 5.09 -1.05
C LYS A 518 -60.65 5.78 -2.20
N GLN A 519 -61.89 6.19 -1.93
CA GLN A 519 -62.65 7.08 -2.80
C GLN A 519 -62.91 8.40 -2.05
N ASN A 520 -62.55 9.52 -2.64
CA ASN A 520 -62.67 10.84 -2.00
C ASN A 520 -62.09 10.85 -0.58
N LYS A 521 -60.89 10.28 -0.45
CA LYS A 521 -60.12 10.12 0.82
C LYS A 521 -60.74 9.18 1.86
N LYS A 522 -61.92 8.58 1.61
CA LYS A 522 -62.58 7.61 2.51
C LYS A 522 -62.33 6.17 2.02
N PRO A 523 -62.14 5.20 2.90
CA PRO A 523 -62.03 3.80 2.50
C PRO A 523 -63.25 3.34 1.70
N LEU A 524 -63.01 2.78 0.50
CA LEU A 524 -64.02 2.12 -0.31
C LEU A 524 -64.10 0.62 0.04
N GLY A 525 -62.94 -0.01 0.26
CA GLY A 525 -62.82 -1.42 0.60
C GLY A 525 -61.37 -1.87 0.76
N GLU A 526 -61.21 -3.09 1.31
CA GLU A 526 -59.95 -3.81 1.45
C GLU A 526 -59.84 -4.89 0.39
N PHE A 527 -58.73 -5.01 -0.23
CA PHE A 527 -58.49 -5.97 -1.31
C PHE A 527 -57.10 -6.64 -1.13
N THR A 528 -56.88 -7.72 -1.88
CA THR A 528 -55.60 -8.43 -1.86
C THR A 528 -55.15 -8.69 -3.31
N THR A 529 -53.81 -8.65 -3.54
CA THR A 529 -53.25 -8.97 -4.84
C THR A 529 -53.31 -10.47 -5.13
N ASP A 530 -53.48 -10.85 -6.39
CA ASP A 530 -53.30 -12.20 -6.91
C ASP A 530 -51.82 -12.52 -7.18
N ALA A 531 -51.53 -13.70 -7.76
CA ALA A 531 -50.18 -14.13 -8.07
C ALA A 531 -49.48 -13.26 -9.15
N SER A 532 -50.25 -12.52 -9.96
CA SER A 532 -49.73 -11.56 -10.92
C SER A 532 -49.48 -10.17 -10.34
N GLY A 533 -49.79 -9.96 -9.07
CA GLY A 533 -49.81 -8.64 -8.39
C GLY A 533 -51.03 -7.82 -8.75
N GLY A 534 -52.00 -8.41 -9.48
CA GLY A 534 -53.22 -7.75 -9.88
C GLY A 534 -54.26 -7.71 -8.75
N PHE A 535 -55.14 -6.71 -8.76
CA PHE A 535 -56.35 -6.63 -7.95
C PHE A 535 -57.45 -5.92 -8.73
N SER A 536 -58.70 -6.16 -8.36
CA SER A 536 -59.84 -5.49 -8.96
C SER A 536 -60.91 -5.13 -7.93
N PHE A 537 -61.69 -4.13 -8.22
CA PHE A 537 -62.79 -3.68 -7.38
C PHE A 537 -63.88 -3.00 -8.24
N GLU A 538 -65.07 -2.96 -7.71
CA GLU A 538 -66.18 -2.26 -8.39
C GLU A 538 -66.34 -0.83 -7.85
N ILE A 539 -66.59 0.09 -8.75
CA ILE A 539 -67.00 1.46 -8.42
C ILE A 539 -68.39 1.73 -8.98
N LYS A 540 -69.19 2.39 -8.18
CA LYS A 540 -70.53 2.88 -8.54
C LYS A 540 -70.77 4.23 -7.89
N ALA A 541 -70.91 5.26 -8.70
CA ALA A 541 -71.14 6.61 -8.17
C ALA A 541 -72.63 6.92 -8.04
N ALA A 542 -73.04 7.53 -6.93
CA ALA A 542 -74.42 7.87 -6.65
C ALA A 542 -74.83 9.28 -7.18
N THR A 543 -73.85 10.17 -7.38
CA THR A 543 -74.03 11.55 -7.78
C THR A 543 -73.04 11.95 -8.85
N THR A 544 -73.42 12.95 -9.69
CA THR A 544 -72.50 13.56 -10.68
C THR A 544 -71.42 14.40 -10.00
N GLY A 545 -70.29 14.62 -10.66
CA GLY A 545 -69.18 15.45 -10.18
C GLY A 545 -67.81 14.75 -10.32
N LEU A 546 -66.81 15.24 -9.62
CA LEU A 546 -65.47 14.65 -9.60
C LEU A 546 -65.36 13.62 -8.48
N ALA A 547 -64.76 12.47 -8.77
CA ALA A 547 -64.45 11.45 -7.79
C ALA A 547 -62.94 11.10 -7.87
N THR A 548 -62.29 11.03 -6.72
CA THR A 548 -60.88 10.69 -6.64
C THR A 548 -60.68 9.26 -6.08
N TYR A 549 -59.67 8.55 -6.62
CA TYR A 549 -59.34 7.20 -6.19
C TYR A 549 -57.84 7.11 -5.91
N GLN A 550 -57.52 6.43 -4.83
CA GLN A 550 -56.15 6.20 -4.38
C GLN A 550 -56.03 4.83 -3.71
N VAL A 551 -54.91 4.16 -3.88
CA VAL A 551 -54.59 2.89 -3.21
C VAL A 551 -53.55 3.14 -2.15
N VAL A 552 -53.79 2.59 -0.97
CA VAL A 552 -52.86 2.60 0.17
C VAL A 552 -52.50 1.17 0.51
N ILE A 553 -51.20 0.88 0.55
CA ILE A 553 -50.64 -0.39 0.99
C ILE A 553 -50.01 -0.15 2.37
N SER A 554 -50.37 -0.92 3.37
CA SER A 554 -49.70 -0.91 4.68
C SER A 554 -48.48 -1.79 4.65
N ALA A 555 -47.44 -1.45 5.46
CA ALA A 555 -46.29 -2.30 5.63
C ALA A 555 -46.68 -3.70 6.16
N GLY A 556 -46.06 -4.74 5.60
CA GLY A 556 -46.28 -6.13 5.97
C GLY A 556 -45.00 -6.95 5.83
N GLU A 557 -45.11 -8.26 6.05
CA GLU A 557 -43.94 -9.15 5.94
C GLU A 557 -43.31 -9.14 4.53
N LYS A 558 -44.16 -9.00 3.49
CA LYS A 558 -43.78 -9.11 2.09
C LYS A 558 -43.51 -7.78 1.39
N ASN A 559 -43.88 -6.65 2.01
CA ASN A 559 -43.83 -5.32 1.41
C ASN A 559 -43.64 -4.21 2.42
N THR A 560 -43.11 -3.09 1.99
CA THR A 560 -43.19 -1.79 2.70
C THR A 560 -44.51 -1.09 2.41
N ALA A 561 -44.79 0.00 3.14
CA ALA A 561 -45.92 0.84 2.85
C ALA A 561 -45.76 1.54 1.49
N ALA A 562 -46.86 1.72 0.79
CA ALA A 562 -46.88 2.46 -0.48
C ALA A 562 -48.24 3.16 -0.69
N ILE A 563 -48.22 4.22 -1.47
CA ILE A 563 -49.43 4.96 -1.85
C ILE A 563 -49.35 5.22 -3.36
N SER A 564 -50.49 4.96 -4.07
CA SER A 564 -50.58 5.31 -5.48
C SER A 564 -50.79 6.82 -5.69
N ASP A 565 -50.58 7.29 -6.90
CA ASP A 565 -51.09 8.59 -7.31
C ASP A 565 -52.62 8.66 -7.09
N GLU A 566 -53.15 9.84 -6.78
CA GLU A 566 -54.59 10.11 -6.73
C GLU A 566 -55.11 10.33 -8.16
N ILE A 567 -56.04 9.50 -8.61
CA ILE A 567 -56.62 9.60 -9.96
C ILE A 567 -58.03 10.20 -9.82
N THR A 568 -58.29 11.24 -10.57
CA THR A 568 -59.59 11.93 -10.63
C THR A 568 -60.33 11.49 -11.89
N ILE A 569 -61.59 11.11 -11.74
CA ILE A 569 -62.51 10.80 -12.84
C ILE A 569 -63.74 11.67 -12.79
N LEU A 570 -64.38 11.87 -13.94
CA LEU A 570 -65.65 12.59 -14.05
C LEU A 570 -66.82 11.60 -13.96
N VAL A 571 -67.76 11.85 -13.04
CA VAL A 571 -69.06 11.16 -12.96
C VAL A 571 -70.13 12.02 -13.62
N ARG A 572 -70.75 11.48 -14.67
CA ARG A 572 -71.74 12.19 -15.47
C ARG A 572 -72.99 11.36 -15.73
#